data_b3851d66065332346e4d769d6793186c
#
_entry.id   b3851d66065332346e4d769d6793186c
#
_cell.length_a   1.000
_cell.length_b   1.000
_cell.length_c   1.000
_cell.angle_alpha   90.00
_cell.angle_beta   90.00
_cell.angle_gamma   90.00
#
_symmetry.space_group_name_H-M   'P 1'
#
loop_
_entity.id
_entity.type
_entity.pdbx_description
1 polymer ?
#
loop_
_entity_poly.entity_id
_entity_poly.type
_entity_poly.pdbx_seq_one_letter_code
_entity_poly.pdbx_strand_id
1 'polypeptide(L)'
;LFHQLSAITPNQKIPIIVILEAHNSGCRMQFLRAGADEILQRPITGKALLSRLRSLLRRRRAHQEFTLRADTNRALGFHEAKAVFQSKPKYVVIQIHHDQTHAMLDKFHALKEYSLEITTPAALFLTDQKRPSNLCYILLDIAQNPLIAHNLLLSMRTHDLTRHAAIILASASIETATTLAALDLGADDVLFPTFSGSEIAHRIATQLEHKRVNDHLRAMVQEGFKAAVTDPLTGLYNRRYAMTHLCHQFQRATQGQTDLALFVLDLDFFKRVNDTYGHAAGDQVLRRVAKLLQHVTRASDMVARFGGEEFLVVLPDASAEIAGNIAERVCTMIRRL
;
A
#
# COMPACT_ATOMS: atom_id res chain seq x y z
N LEU A 1 25.08 -25.92 -5.05
CA LEU A 1 23.61 -26.17 -5.15
C LEU A 1 22.79 -24.88 -5.15
N PHE A 2 22.98 -23.96 -4.18
CA PHE A 2 22.22 -22.69 -4.09
C PHE A 2 22.40 -21.80 -5.33
N HIS A 3 23.64 -21.56 -5.78
CA HIS A 3 23.95 -20.82 -7.01
C HIS A 3 23.39 -21.50 -8.27
N GLN A 4 23.29 -22.82 -8.27
CA GLN A 4 22.73 -23.59 -9.38
C GLN A 4 21.18 -23.46 -9.42
N LEU A 5 20.51 -23.47 -8.26
CA LEU A 5 19.06 -23.29 -8.17
C LEU A 5 18.60 -21.89 -8.57
N SER A 6 19.33 -20.84 -8.20
CA SER A 6 19.04 -19.46 -8.63
C SER A 6 19.34 -19.22 -10.11
N ALA A 7 20.22 -19.99 -10.73
CA ALA A 7 20.52 -19.90 -12.16
C ALA A 7 19.48 -20.60 -13.06
N ILE A 8 18.71 -21.56 -12.52
CA ILE A 8 17.70 -22.32 -13.28
C ILE A 8 16.44 -21.48 -13.58
N THR A 9 16.14 -20.46 -12.78
CA THR A 9 14.94 -19.61 -12.95
C THR A 9 15.24 -18.13 -12.72
N PRO A 10 15.96 -17.46 -13.63
CA PRO A 10 16.38 -16.07 -13.46
C PRO A 10 15.19 -15.08 -13.32
N ASN A 11 14.02 -15.42 -13.87
CA ASN A 11 12.81 -14.57 -13.83
C ASN A 11 11.75 -15.02 -12.83
N GLN A 12 11.91 -16.17 -12.16
CA GLN A 12 10.96 -16.66 -11.17
C GLN A 12 11.68 -16.98 -9.86
N LYS A 13 11.67 -16.03 -8.93
CA LYS A 13 12.22 -16.23 -7.59
C LYS A 13 11.39 -17.28 -6.85
N ILE A 14 11.80 -18.55 -6.93
CA ILE A 14 11.16 -19.67 -6.21
C ILE A 14 11.58 -19.59 -4.75
N PRO A 15 10.63 -19.58 -3.77
CA PRO A 15 10.98 -19.61 -2.36
C PRO A 15 11.77 -20.87 -2.00
N ILE A 16 12.87 -20.70 -1.28
CA ILE A 16 13.77 -21.78 -0.88
C ILE A 16 13.71 -21.94 0.64
N ILE A 17 13.30 -23.13 1.08
CA ILE A 17 13.31 -23.53 2.49
C ILE A 17 14.49 -24.49 2.70
N VAL A 18 15.38 -24.17 3.64
CA VAL A 18 16.47 -25.05 4.06
C VAL A 18 16.08 -25.76 5.35
N ILE A 19 16.21 -27.08 5.36
CA ILE A 19 15.96 -27.91 6.53
C ILE A 19 17.31 -28.36 7.10
N LEU A 20 17.59 -27.96 8.33
CA LEU A 20 18.84 -28.28 9.04
C LEU A 20 18.61 -29.36 10.11
N GLU A 21 19.61 -30.17 10.32
CA GLU A 21 19.68 -31.05 11.50
C GLU A 21 19.96 -30.21 12.77
N ALA A 22 19.52 -30.72 13.94
CA ALA A 22 19.59 -29.98 15.20
C ALA A 22 21.00 -29.48 15.58
N HIS A 23 22.04 -30.23 15.21
CA HIS A 23 23.43 -29.90 15.49
C HIS A 23 24.06 -28.83 14.58
N ASN A 24 23.35 -28.44 13.49
CA ASN A 24 23.87 -27.50 12.48
C ASN A 24 23.33 -26.07 12.66
N SER A 25 22.90 -25.67 13.85
CA SER A 25 22.33 -24.35 14.12
C SER A 25 23.28 -23.18 13.80
N GLY A 26 24.61 -23.38 13.89
CA GLY A 26 25.62 -22.36 13.58
C GLY A 26 25.66 -21.92 12.11
N CYS A 27 25.14 -22.71 11.18
CA CYS A 27 25.19 -22.42 9.75
C CYS A 27 23.95 -21.61 9.25
N ARG A 28 23.00 -21.28 10.11
CA ARG A 28 21.75 -20.59 9.73
C ARG A 28 22.00 -19.31 8.94
N MET A 29 22.87 -18.43 9.44
CA MET A 29 23.21 -17.17 8.77
C MET A 29 23.88 -17.34 7.41
N GLN A 30 24.64 -18.41 7.19
CA GLN A 30 25.26 -18.68 5.91
C GLN A 30 24.21 -18.99 4.84
N PHE A 31 23.19 -19.79 5.18
CA PHE A 31 22.11 -20.13 4.25
C PHE A 31 21.18 -18.92 3.98
N LEU A 32 20.87 -18.10 5.00
CA LEU A 32 20.10 -16.87 4.81
C LEU A 32 20.83 -15.89 3.88
N ARG A 33 22.13 -15.67 4.09
CA ARG A 33 22.96 -14.83 3.20
C ARG A 33 23.10 -15.39 1.80
N ALA A 34 23.07 -16.72 1.65
CA ALA A 34 23.09 -17.38 0.34
C ALA A 34 21.74 -17.26 -0.40
N GLY A 35 20.69 -16.74 0.23
CA GLY A 35 19.38 -16.48 -0.39
C GLY A 35 18.29 -17.47 -0.03
N ALA A 36 18.44 -18.22 1.09
CA ALA A 36 17.33 -19.01 1.62
C ALA A 36 16.26 -18.05 2.18
N ASP A 37 14.99 -18.30 1.83
CA ASP A 37 13.86 -17.50 2.33
C ASP A 37 13.43 -17.94 3.74
N GLU A 38 13.68 -19.21 4.10
CA GLU A 38 13.37 -19.74 5.42
C GLU A 38 14.30 -20.88 5.81
N ILE A 39 14.56 -21.00 7.11
CA ILE A 39 15.34 -22.10 7.69
C ILE A 39 14.53 -22.78 8.77
N LEU A 40 14.29 -24.05 8.59
CA LEU A 40 13.65 -24.92 9.56
C LEU A 40 14.67 -25.90 10.17
N GLN A 41 14.47 -26.29 11.42
CA GLN A 41 15.35 -27.18 12.13
C GLN A 41 14.59 -28.43 12.58
N ARG A 42 15.17 -29.61 12.36
CA ARG A 42 14.56 -30.87 12.82
C ARG A 42 14.60 -30.99 14.35
N PRO A 43 13.55 -31.59 14.97
CA PRO A 43 12.37 -32.20 14.35
C PRO A 43 11.35 -31.15 13.91
N ILE A 44 10.72 -31.33 12.73
CA ILE A 44 9.74 -30.43 12.15
C ILE A 44 8.40 -31.15 12.09
N THR A 45 7.34 -30.49 12.57
CA THR A 45 5.98 -31.00 12.38
C THR A 45 5.48 -30.65 10.98
N GLY A 46 4.66 -31.54 10.39
CA GLY A 46 4.05 -31.24 9.07
C GLY A 46 3.22 -29.95 9.09
N LYS A 47 2.60 -29.61 10.23
CA LYS A 47 1.84 -28.38 10.41
C LYS A 47 2.76 -27.13 10.35
N ALA A 48 3.92 -27.18 10.99
CA ALA A 48 4.90 -26.09 10.94
C ALA A 48 5.42 -25.85 9.52
N LEU A 49 5.79 -26.90 8.82
CA LEU A 49 6.22 -26.81 7.43
C LEU A 49 5.14 -26.21 6.53
N LEU A 50 3.89 -26.67 6.67
CA LEU A 50 2.77 -26.15 5.88
C LEU A 50 2.46 -24.68 6.16
N SER A 51 2.45 -24.23 7.41
CA SER A 51 2.22 -22.81 7.76
C SER A 51 3.32 -21.90 7.18
N ARG A 52 4.58 -22.32 7.27
CA ARG A 52 5.72 -21.60 6.67
C ARG A 52 5.60 -21.55 5.14
N LEU A 53 5.32 -22.68 4.52
CA LEU A 53 5.13 -22.76 3.08
C LEU A 53 3.99 -21.86 2.59
N ARG A 54 2.85 -21.87 3.27
CA ARG A 54 1.71 -21.00 2.97
C ARG A 54 2.09 -19.52 3.08
N SER A 55 2.80 -19.12 4.14
CA SER A 55 3.27 -17.75 4.31
C SER A 55 4.17 -17.31 3.16
N LEU A 56 5.14 -18.12 2.77
CA LEU A 56 6.04 -17.84 1.64
C LEU A 56 5.28 -17.77 0.30
N LEU A 57 4.35 -18.68 0.05
CA LEU A 57 3.55 -18.69 -1.18
C LEU A 57 2.59 -17.50 -1.27
N ARG A 58 1.98 -17.06 -0.16
CA ARG A 58 1.16 -15.83 -0.13
C ARG A 58 1.98 -14.62 -0.55
N ARG A 59 3.17 -14.45 0.03
CA ARG A 59 4.09 -13.34 -0.33
C ARG A 59 4.46 -13.38 -1.81
N ARG A 60 4.80 -14.55 -2.33
CA ARG A 60 5.14 -14.72 -3.74
C ARG A 60 3.98 -14.35 -4.67
N ARG A 61 2.77 -14.85 -4.38
CA ARG A 61 1.58 -14.55 -5.20
C ARG A 61 1.30 -13.05 -5.25
N ALA A 62 1.31 -12.38 -4.09
CA ALA A 62 1.12 -10.94 -4.02
C ALA A 62 2.18 -10.18 -4.86
N HIS A 63 3.44 -10.57 -4.75
CA HIS A 63 4.52 -9.97 -5.53
C HIS A 63 4.34 -10.20 -7.04
N GLN A 64 4.03 -11.43 -7.48
CA GLN A 64 3.81 -11.76 -8.88
C GLN A 64 2.63 -10.98 -9.50
N GLU A 65 1.52 -10.88 -8.76
CA GLU A 65 0.36 -10.12 -9.22
C GLU A 65 0.70 -8.64 -9.46
N PHE A 66 1.40 -8.01 -8.51
CA PHE A 66 1.81 -6.62 -8.67
C PHE A 66 2.85 -6.43 -9.76
N THR A 67 3.81 -7.35 -9.91
CA THR A 67 4.82 -7.28 -10.98
C THR A 67 4.14 -7.35 -12.35
N LEU A 68 3.22 -8.29 -12.55
CA LEU A 68 2.49 -8.42 -13.81
C LEU A 68 1.71 -7.13 -14.16
N ARG A 69 1.05 -6.54 -13.18
CA ARG A 69 0.32 -5.27 -13.36
C ARG A 69 1.27 -4.10 -13.64
N ALA A 70 2.42 -4.04 -12.95
CA ALA A 70 3.42 -3.01 -13.18
C ALA A 70 4.06 -3.11 -14.59
N ASP A 71 4.34 -4.33 -15.07
CA ASP A 71 4.84 -4.57 -16.41
C ASP A 71 3.82 -4.17 -17.49
N THR A 72 2.55 -4.45 -17.24
CA THR A 72 1.45 -3.99 -18.12
C THR A 72 1.39 -2.46 -18.18
N ASN A 73 1.48 -1.78 -17.03
CA ASN A 73 1.50 -0.32 -16.99
C ASN A 73 2.71 0.27 -17.72
N ARG A 74 3.89 -0.35 -17.55
CA ARG A 74 5.11 0.06 -18.26
C ARG A 74 4.97 -0.12 -19.78
N ALA A 75 4.40 -1.23 -20.22
CA ALA A 75 4.11 -1.48 -21.65
C ALA A 75 3.12 -0.47 -22.24
N LEU A 76 2.22 0.09 -21.42
CA LEU A 76 1.30 1.17 -21.80
C LEU A 76 1.96 2.57 -21.76
N GLY A 77 3.26 2.67 -21.49
CA GLY A 77 4.01 3.93 -21.50
C GLY A 77 3.88 4.77 -20.23
N PHE A 78 3.37 4.21 -19.13
CA PHE A 78 3.34 4.91 -17.84
C PHE A 78 4.74 4.88 -17.20
N HIS A 79 5.28 6.05 -16.88
CA HIS A 79 6.64 6.22 -16.37
C HIS A 79 6.77 5.71 -14.92
N GLU A 80 8.00 5.32 -14.55
CA GLU A 80 8.30 4.87 -13.19
C GLU A 80 8.03 5.97 -12.16
N ALA A 81 7.41 5.60 -11.03
CA ALA A 81 7.25 6.47 -9.90
C ALA A 81 8.61 6.97 -9.39
N LYS A 82 8.75 8.26 -9.16
CA LYS A 82 9.98 8.84 -8.59
C LYS A 82 10.34 8.13 -7.29
N ALA A 83 11.61 7.71 -7.18
CA ALA A 83 12.14 7.11 -5.96
C ALA A 83 11.86 8.01 -4.75
N VAL A 84 11.10 7.50 -3.79
CA VAL A 84 10.84 8.21 -2.53
C VAL A 84 12.14 8.24 -1.73
N PHE A 85 12.54 9.41 -1.27
CA PHE A 85 13.72 9.62 -0.42
C PHE A 85 13.72 8.62 0.74
N GLN A 86 14.80 7.88 0.90
CA GLN A 86 14.95 6.87 1.95
C GLN A 86 15.22 7.56 3.29
N SER A 87 14.19 7.67 4.13
CA SER A 87 14.41 7.82 5.57
C SER A 87 14.91 6.48 6.15
N LYS A 88 15.73 6.54 7.23
CA LYS A 88 16.16 5.31 7.90
C LYS A 88 14.96 4.42 8.21
N PRO A 89 15.05 3.10 8.00
CA PRO A 89 13.94 2.21 8.33
C PRO A 89 13.63 2.32 9.82
N LYS A 90 12.37 2.53 10.14
CA LYS A 90 11.85 2.60 11.50
C LYS A 90 11.06 1.33 11.77
N TYR A 91 11.31 0.66 12.88
CA TYR A 91 10.46 -0.42 13.31
C TYR A 91 9.74 -0.05 14.61
N VAL A 92 8.55 -0.58 14.81
CA VAL A 92 7.72 -0.33 15.97
C VAL A 92 7.50 -1.64 16.68
N VAL A 93 7.84 -1.69 17.95
CA VAL A 93 7.59 -2.84 18.81
C VAL A 93 6.31 -2.60 19.59
N ILE A 94 5.36 -3.50 19.46
CA ILE A 94 4.11 -3.50 20.21
C ILE A 94 4.22 -4.53 21.32
N GLN A 95 4.21 -4.09 22.53
CA GLN A 95 4.24 -4.95 23.68
C GLN A 95 2.81 -5.34 24.07
N ILE A 96 2.52 -6.64 24.13
CA ILE A 96 1.19 -7.16 24.51
C ILE A 96 1.15 -7.45 26.02
N HIS A 97 2.28 -7.81 26.63
CA HIS A 97 2.42 -8.06 28.07
C HIS A 97 3.70 -7.47 28.67
N HIS A 98 3.67 -7.02 29.94
CA HIS A 98 4.75 -6.24 30.55
C HIS A 98 5.92 -7.04 31.13
N ASP A 99 5.77 -8.35 31.42
CA ASP A 99 6.64 -8.98 32.42
C ASP A 99 7.80 -9.90 31.97
N GLN A 100 7.93 -10.24 30.66
CA GLN A 100 8.95 -11.23 30.25
C GLN A 100 9.77 -10.93 28.98
N THR A 101 9.76 -9.72 28.51
CA THR A 101 10.32 -9.35 27.18
C THR A 101 11.73 -8.81 27.17
N HIS A 102 12.41 -8.68 28.30
CA HIS A 102 13.71 -8.02 28.38
C HIS A 102 14.74 -8.57 27.40
N ALA A 103 14.88 -9.89 27.29
CA ALA A 103 15.90 -10.49 26.42
C ALA A 103 15.68 -10.23 24.91
N MET A 104 14.44 -10.11 24.46
CA MET A 104 14.15 -9.75 23.06
C MET A 104 14.26 -8.25 22.83
N LEU A 105 13.80 -7.42 23.77
CA LEU A 105 13.92 -5.96 23.69
C LEU A 105 15.40 -5.54 23.67
N ASP A 106 16.25 -6.13 24.49
CA ASP A 106 17.69 -5.86 24.49
C ASP A 106 18.33 -6.16 23.14
N LYS A 107 17.90 -7.26 22.48
CA LYS A 107 18.36 -7.58 21.13
C LYS A 107 17.90 -6.55 20.10
N PHE A 108 16.68 -6.02 20.21
CA PHE A 108 16.20 -4.96 19.34
C PHE A 108 16.91 -3.63 19.60
N HIS A 109 17.14 -3.24 20.85
CA HIS A 109 17.92 -2.05 21.20
C HIS A 109 19.38 -2.12 20.70
N ALA A 110 19.94 -3.32 20.60
CA ALA A 110 21.28 -3.53 20.02
C ALA A 110 21.34 -3.28 18.51
N LEU A 111 20.21 -3.22 17.79
CA LEU A 111 20.14 -2.97 16.36
C LEU A 111 20.20 -1.47 16.04
N LYS A 112 21.40 -0.88 16.16
CA LYS A 112 21.66 0.57 15.98
C LYS A 112 21.26 1.16 14.62
N GLU A 113 21.05 0.32 13.62
CA GLU A 113 20.67 0.73 12.26
C GLU A 113 19.20 1.16 12.16
N TYR A 114 18.37 0.77 13.13
CA TYR A 114 16.93 0.98 13.16
C TYR A 114 16.53 1.94 14.27
N SER A 115 15.39 2.58 14.13
CA SER A 115 14.76 3.40 15.16
C SER A 115 13.63 2.60 15.82
N LEU A 116 13.79 2.28 17.10
CA LEU A 116 12.78 1.54 17.87
C LEU A 116 11.78 2.50 18.51
N GLU A 117 10.50 2.18 18.41
CA GLU A 117 9.41 2.82 19.12
C GLU A 117 8.56 1.74 19.80
N ILE A 118 8.43 1.82 21.13
CA ILE A 118 7.59 0.87 21.88
C ILE A 118 6.21 1.50 22.05
N THR A 119 5.18 0.73 21.74
CA THR A 119 3.79 1.18 21.83
C THR A 119 2.89 0.06 22.36
N THR A 120 1.69 0.42 22.77
CA THR A 120 0.67 -0.55 23.21
C THR A 120 -0.33 -0.81 22.08
N PRO A 121 -1.06 -1.96 22.11
CA PRO A 121 -2.11 -2.23 21.14
C PRO A 121 -3.16 -1.13 21.05
N ALA A 122 -3.55 -0.52 22.18
CA ALA A 122 -4.51 0.57 22.23
C ALA A 122 -4.00 1.84 21.55
N ALA A 123 -2.73 2.20 21.79
CA ALA A 123 -2.14 3.41 21.22
C ALA A 123 -1.88 3.28 19.71
N LEU A 124 -1.81 2.05 19.18
CA LEU A 124 -1.55 1.81 17.76
C LEU A 124 -2.60 2.44 16.84
N PHE A 125 -3.88 2.39 17.22
CA PHE A 125 -5.02 2.83 16.43
C PHE A 125 -5.50 4.25 16.78
N LEU A 126 -4.97 4.86 17.85
CA LEU A 126 -5.36 6.21 18.29
C LEU A 126 -4.66 7.34 17.52
N THR A 127 -3.62 7.04 16.77
CA THR A 127 -2.82 8.06 16.08
C THR A 127 -3.31 8.21 14.63
N ASP A 128 -3.97 9.31 14.32
CA ASP A 128 -4.42 9.72 12.96
C ASP A 128 -3.25 10.10 12.03
N GLN A 129 -2.01 10.01 12.49
CA GLN A 129 -0.85 10.40 11.70
C GLN A 129 -0.53 9.33 10.65
N LYS A 130 -0.44 9.78 9.40
CA LYS A 130 0.06 9.00 8.26
C LYS A 130 1.46 8.47 8.58
N ARG A 131 1.54 7.21 9.03
CA ARG A 131 2.80 6.59 9.42
C ARG A 131 3.70 6.39 8.20
N PRO A 132 5.02 6.50 8.33
CA PRO A 132 5.94 6.34 7.21
C PRO A 132 5.85 4.93 6.61
N SER A 133 6.07 4.82 5.30
CA SER A 133 5.96 3.57 4.53
C SER A 133 6.98 2.49 4.94
N ASN A 134 8.05 2.85 5.63
CA ASN A 134 9.15 1.98 6.04
C ASN A 134 9.02 1.46 7.49
N LEU A 135 7.79 1.20 7.94
CA LEU A 135 7.50 0.62 9.25
C LEU A 135 7.35 -0.89 9.18
N CYS A 136 7.98 -1.57 10.15
CA CYS A 136 7.73 -2.95 10.50
C CYS A 136 7.20 -3.02 11.92
N TYR A 137 6.12 -3.76 12.15
CA TYR A 137 5.56 -4.00 13.46
C TYR A 137 6.07 -5.32 14.01
N ILE A 138 6.51 -5.32 15.26
CA ILE A 138 6.96 -6.51 15.97
C ILE A 138 6.03 -6.71 17.15
N LEU A 139 5.24 -7.78 17.12
CA LEU A 139 4.34 -8.14 18.20
C LEU A 139 5.07 -9.05 19.19
N LEU A 140 5.21 -8.61 20.45
CA LEU A 140 5.87 -9.37 21.51
C LEU A 140 4.85 -10.21 22.29
N ASP A 141 5.32 -11.32 22.85
CA ASP A 141 4.63 -12.18 23.84
C ASP A 141 3.28 -12.75 23.42
N ILE A 142 3.17 -13.13 22.17
CA ILE A 142 1.96 -13.77 21.64
C ILE A 142 1.58 -15.08 22.32
N ALA A 143 2.57 -15.79 22.90
CA ALA A 143 2.33 -17.09 23.53
C ALA A 143 1.56 -16.99 24.85
N GLN A 144 1.68 -15.88 25.57
CA GLN A 144 1.02 -15.69 26.86
C GLN A 144 -0.47 -15.31 26.71
N ASN A 145 -0.81 -14.58 25.64
CA ASN A 145 -2.18 -14.17 25.38
C ASN A 145 -2.55 -14.34 23.88
N PRO A 146 -2.73 -15.61 23.44
CA PRO A 146 -2.95 -15.93 22.02
C PRO A 146 -4.14 -15.20 21.41
N LEU A 147 -5.25 -15.06 22.14
CA LEU A 147 -6.46 -14.39 21.67
C LEU A 147 -6.23 -12.90 21.41
N ILE A 148 -5.56 -12.21 22.29
CA ILE A 148 -5.23 -10.78 22.09
C ILE A 148 -4.31 -10.61 20.89
N ALA A 149 -3.28 -11.43 20.78
CA ALA A 149 -2.35 -11.38 19.66
C ALA A 149 -3.02 -11.67 18.31
N HIS A 150 -3.89 -12.67 18.25
CA HIS A 150 -4.63 -13.00 17.03
C HIS A 150 -5.63 -11.91 16.63
N ASN A 151 -6.39 -11.40 17.60
CA ASN A 151 -7.34 -10.29 17.36
C ASN A 151 -6.61 -9.01 16.92
N LEU A 152 -5.48 -8.70 17.54
CA LEU A 152 -4.65 -7.57 17.13
C LEU A 152 -4.12 -7.75 15.70
N LEU A 153 -3.62 -8.92 15.36
CA LEU A 153 -3.13 -9.23 14.01
C LEU A 153 -4.24 -9.08 12.96
N LEU A 154 -5.42 -9.63 13.24
CA LEU A 154 -6.60 -9.48 12.36
C LEU A 154 -7.00 -8.02 12.21
N SER A 155 -7.08 -7.26 13.31
CA SER A 155 -7.37 -5.83 13.29
C SER A 155 -6.34 -5.05 12.47
N MET A 156 -5.05 -5.36 12.61
CA MET A 156 -4.01 -4.74 11.80
C MET A 156 -4.11 -5.08 10.32
N ARG A 157 -4.56 -6.29 9.95
CA ARG A 157 -4.74 -6.72 8.55
C ARG A 157 -5.99 -6.16 7.89
N THR A 158 -6.99 -5.76 8.67
CA THR A 158 -8.22 -5.13 8.16
C THR A 158 -8.17 -3.60 8.16
N HIS A 159 -7.30 -3.00 8.96
CA HIS A 159 -7.22 -1.54 9.10
C HIS A 159 -6.39 -0.92 7.95
N ASP A 160 -6.88 0.16 7.34
CA ASP A 160 -6.29 0.78 6.16
C ASP A 160 -4.81 1.19 6.32
N LEU A 161 -4.42 1.69 7.47
CA LEU A 161 -3.05 2.16 7.73
C LEU A 161 -2.05 1.02 7.95
N THR A 162 -2.50 -0.15 8.41
CA THR A 162 -1.60 -1.24 8.84
C THR A 162 -1.74 -2.52 8.01
N ARG A 163 -2.80 -2.68 7.21
CA ARG A 163 -3.06 -3.90 6.43
C ARG A 163 -1.89 -4.35 5.54
N HIS A 164 -1.09 -3.40 5.07
CA HIS A 164 0.05 -3.64 4.21
C HIS A 164 1.40 -3.52 4.93
N ALA A 165 1.39 -3.37 6.26
CA ALA A 165 2.61 -3.31 7.04
C ALA A 165 3.32 -4.69 7.10
N ALA A 166 4.64 -4.67 7.23
CA ALA A 166 5.37 -5.86 7.66
C ALA A 166 5.04 -6.12 9.13
N ILE A 167 4.56 -7.33 9.46
CA ILE A 167 4.19 -7.72 10.82
C ILE A 167 4.99 -8.98 11.18
N ILE A 168 5.87 -8.84 12.15
CA ILE A 168 6.71 -9.90 12.67
C ILE A 168 6.25 -10.24 14.08
N LEU A 169 6.22 -11.51 14.42
CA LEU A 169 5.92 -11.98 15.76
C LEU A 169 7.22 -12.27 16.49
N ALA A 170 7.30 -11.92 17.76
CA ALA A 170 8.36 -12.39 18.64
C ALA A 170 7.75 -13.27 19.73
N SER A 171 8.19 -14.52 19.81
CA SER A 171 7.66 -15.51 20.74
C SER A 171 8.78 -16.16 21.54
N ALA A 172 8.55 -16.34 22.84
CA ALA A 172 9.49 -17.04 23.73
C ALA A 172 9.61 -18.54 23.39
N SER A 173 8.57 -19.12 22.80
CA SER A 173 8.49 -20.57 22.51
C SER A 173 8.58 -20.82 21.02
N ILE A 174 9.38 -21.84 20.66
CA ILE A 174 9.53 -22.31 19.28
C ILE A 174 8.30 -23.12 18.90
N GLU A 175 7.71 -22.83 17.74
CA GLU A 175 6.67 -23.59 17.04
C GLU A 175 5.45 -24.01 17.88
N THR A 176 4.92 -23.10 18.68
CA THR A 176 3.62 -23.35 19.35
C THR A 176 2.47 -23.31 18.34
N ALA A 177 1.34 -23.96 18.68
CA ALA A 177 0.11 -23.85 17.88
C ALA A 177 -0.28 -22.38 17.63
N THR A 178 0.00 -21.49 18.57
CA THR A 178 -0.25 -20.07 18.52
C THR A 178 0.60 -19.36 17.44
N THR A 179 1.92 -19.62 17.41
CA THR A 179 2.81 -19.03 16.39
C THR A 179 2.47 -19.50 15.00
N LEU A 180 2.10 -20.75 14.83
CA LEU A 180 1.68 -21.32 13.55
C LEU A 180 0.34 -20.73 13.08
N ALA A 181 -0.64 -20.60 13.98
CA ALA A 181 -1.91 -19.95 13.67
C ALA A 181 -1.71 -18.48 13.28
N ALA A 182 -0.84 -17.76 13.94
CA ALA A 182 -0.56 -16.36 13.61
C ALA A 182 0.10 -16.19 12.23
N LEU A 183 0.95 -17.11 11.79
CA LEU A 183 1.44 -17.14 10.41
C LEU A 183 0.31 -17.33 9.40
N ASP A 184 -0.65 -18.24 9.70
CA ASP A 184 -1.82 -18.46 8.85
C ASP A 184 -2.76 -17.24 8.83
N LEU A 185 -2.86 -16.49 9.92
CA LEU A 185 -3.61 -15.23 10.04
C LEU A 185 -2.94 -14.03 9.36
N GLY A 186 -1.72 -14.20 8.85
CA GLY A 186 -1.09 -13.17 8.03
C GLY A 186 0.15 -12.51 8.63
N ALA A 187 0.74 -13.04 9.69
CA ALA A 187 2.07 -12.62 10.09
C ALA A 187 3.10 -12.95 8.99
N ASP A 188 4.06 -12.06 8.82
CA ASP A 188 5.08 -12.20 7.77
C ASP A 188 6.25 -13.06 8.22
N ASP A 189 6.63 -13.00 9.50
CA ASP A 189 7.71 -13.80 10.07
C ASP A 189 7.53 -14.02 11.57
N VAL A 190 8.36 -14.91 12.15
CA VAL A 190 8.44 -15.15 13.59
C VAL A 190 9.89 -15.11 14.03
N LEU A 191 10.17 -14.39 15.11
CA LEU A 191 11.46 -14.30 15.77
C LEU A 191 11.44 -15.06 17.11
N PHE A 192 12.53 -15.73 17.41
CA PHE A 192 12.73 -16.46 18.66
C PHE A 192 13.94 -15.95 19.42
N PRO A 193 13.93 -16.03 20.76
CA PRO A 193 15.08 -15.62 21.60
C PRO A 193 16.37 -16.38 21.29
N THR A 194 16.27 -17.57 20.71
CA THR A 194 17.42 -18.38 20.28
C THR A 194 18.13 -17.82 19.05
N PHE A 195 17.49 -16.90 18.31
CA PHE A 195 18.12 -16.29 17.13
C PHE A 195 19.21 -15.30 17.57
N SER A 196 20.31 -15.29 16.82
CA SER A 196 21.36 -14.29 17.00
C SER A 196 20.86 -12.89 16.61
N GLY A 197 21.47 -11.83 17.15
CA GLY A 197 21.15 -10.45 16.76
C GLY A 197 21.31 -10.21 15.27
N SER A 198 22.30 -10.85 14.63
CA SER A 198 22.50 -10.78 13.18
C SER A 198 21.39 -11.48 12.37
N GLU A 199 20.84 -12.59 12.88
CA GLU A 199 19.69 -13.24 12.25
C GLU A 199 18.42 -12.40 12.37
N ILE A 200 18.19 -11.82 13.54
CA ILE A 200 17.05 -10.91 13.77
C ILE A 200 17.14 -9.70 12.84
N ALA A 201 18.31 -9.05 12.75
CA ALA A 201 18.54 -7.92 11.85
C ALA A 201 18.27 -8.29 10.39
N HIS A 202 18.80 -9.42 9.94
CA HIS A 202 18.62 -9.91 8.57
C HIS A 202 17.13 -10.19 8.26
N ARG A 203 16.40 -10.82 9.18
CA ARG A 203 14.97 -11.10 9.00
C ARG A 203 14.14 -9.81 8.93
N ILE A 204 14.40 -8.85 9.81
CA ILE A 204 13.75 -7.54 9.78
C ILE A 204 14.05 -6.83 8.45
N ALA A 205 15.32 -6.79 8.04
CA ALA A 205 15.73 -6.18 6.78
C ALA A 205 15.01 -6.82 5.57
N THR A 206 14.91 -8.14 5.54
CA THR A 206 14.23 -8.89 4.49
C THR A 206 12.74 -8.53 4.43
N GLN A 207 12.04 -8.43 5.57
CA GLN A 207 10.62 -8.07 5.57
C GLN A 207 10.39 -6.61 5.17
N LEU A 208 11.27 -5.70 5.58
CA LEU A 208 11.23 -4.30 5.16
C LEU A 208 11.48 -4.14 3.65
N GLU A 209 12.42 -4.90 3.09
CA GLU A 209 12.68 -4.88 1.65
C GLU A 209 11.50 -5.45 0.85
N HIS A 210 10.90 -6.56 1.28
CA HIS A 210 9.69 -7.10 0.66
C HIS A 210 8.54 -6.08 0.70
N LYS A 211 8.35 -5.42 1.84
CA LYS A 211 7.35 -4.36 1.96
C LYS A 211 7.65 -3.21 1.01
N ARG A 212 8.90 -2.72 0.94
CA ARG A 212 9.31 -1.64 0.06
C ARG A 212 9.00 -1.94 -1.41
N VAL A 213 9.35 -3.13 -1.87
CA VAL A 213 9.07 -3.58 -3.24
C VAL A 213 7.58 -3.64 -3.51
N ASN A 214 6.79 -4.22 -2.60
CA ASN A 214 5.34 -4.31 -2.74
C ASN A 214 4.67 -2.92 -2.72
N ASP A 215 5.13 -2.00 -1.88
CA ASP A 215 4.59 -0.63 -1.84
C ASP A 215 4.92 0.13 -3.13
N HIS A 216 6.12 -0.04 -3.67
CA HIS A 216 6.51 0.54 -4.96
C HIS A 216 5.62 0.02 -6.10
N LEU A 217 5.43 -1.30 -6.18
CA LEU A 217 4.57 -1.91 -7.19
C LEU A 217 3.11 -1.45 -7.06
N ARG A 218 2.58 -1.31 -5.84
CA ARG A 218 1.25 -0.74 -5.60
C ARG A 218 1.15 0.70 -6.08
N ALA A 219 2.16 1.53 -5.75
CA ALA A 219 2.19 2.92 -6.20
C ALA A 219 2.18 3.01 -7.73
N MET A 220 2.97 2.18 -8.43
CA MET A 220 2.97 2.11 -9.90
C MET A 220 1.60 1.75 -10.46
N VAL A 221 0.91 0.76 -9.87
CA VAL A 221 -0.44 0.37 -10.30
C VAL A 221 -1.44 1.51 -10.11
N GLN A 222 -1.36 2.20 -8.95
CA GLN A 222 -2.24 3.35 -8.67
C GLN A 222 -1.97 4.53 -9.59
N GLU A 223 -0.70 4.83 -9.87
CA GLU A 223 -0.34 5.89 -10.82
C GLU A 223 -0.79 5.56 -12.25
N GLY A 224 -0.59 4.31 -12.69
CA GLY A 224 -1.09 3.86 -13.99
C GLY A 224 -2.61 3.98 -14.11
N PHE A 225 -3.35 3.57 -13.06
CA PHE A 225 -4.79 3.77 -13.03
C PHE A 225 -5.16 5.26 -13.08
N LYS A 226 -4.53 6.10 -12.24
CA LYS A 226 -4.76 7.54 -12.22
C LYS A 226 -4.51 8.16 -13.60
N ALA A 227 -3.39 7.84 -14.24
CA ALA A 227 -3.06 8.32 -15.58
C ALA A 227 -4.07 7.85 -16.65
N ALA A 228 -4.64 6.66 -16.50
CA ALA A 228 -5.67 6.15 -17.41
C ALA A 228 -7.02 6.87 -17.30
N VAL A 229 -7.34 7.43 -16.12
CA VAL A 229 -8.66 8.03 -15.83
C VAL A 229 -8.65 9.55 -15.68
N THR A 230 -7.47 10.20 -15.57
CA THR A 230 -7.37 11.65 -15.41
C THR A 230 -6.73 12.34 -16.62
N ASP A 231 -6.98 13.63 -16.76
CA ASP A 231 -6.29 14.53 -17.67
C ASP A 231 -4.96 14.98 -17.05
N PRO A 232 -3.82 14.85 -17.75
CA PRO A 232 -2.50 15.10 -17.17
C PRO A 232 -2.24 16.59 -16.86
N LEU A 233 -2.93 17.52 -17.52
CA LEU A 233 -2.77 18.94 -17.30
C LEU A 233 -3.50 19.43 -16.05
N THR A 234 -4.76 19.03 -15.93
CA THR A 234 -5.67 19.56 -14.91
C THR A 234 -5.83 18.66 -13.70
N GLY A 235 -5.52 17.35 -13.82
CA GLY A 235 -5.75 16.35 -12.79
C GLY A 235 -7.22 15.96 -12.59
N LEU A 236 -8.15 16.54 -13.36
CA LEU A 236 -9.55 16.14 -13.41
C LEU A 236 -9.71 14.81 -14.11
N TYR A 237 -10.88 14.19 -14.01
CA TYR A 237 -11.16 13.02 -14.83
C TYR A 237 -11.09 13.35 -16.32
N ASN A 238 -10.63 12.39 -17.12
CA ASN A 238 -10.62 12.56 -18.59
C ASN A 238 -11.98 12.21 -19.21
N ARG A 239 -12.17 12.57 -20.47
CA ARG A 239 -13.42 12.32 -21.22
C ARG A 239 -13.85 10.86 -21.20
N ARG A 240 -12.89 9.93 -21.36
CA ARG A 240 -13.19 8.49 -21.41
C ARG A 240 -13.81 8.00 -20.11
N TYR A 241 -13.22 8.32 -18.98
CA TYR A 241 -13.75 7.98 -17.66
C TYR A 241 -15.10 8.66 -17.42
N ALA A 242 -15.21 9.95 -17.76
CA ALA A 242 -16.42 10.73 -17.57
C ALA A 242 -17.63 10.13 -18.27
N MET A 243 -17.48 9.70 -19.53
CA MET A 243 -18.57 9.07 -20.29
C MET A 243 -19.01 7.75 -19.67
N THR A 244 -18.07 6.90 -19.23
CA THR A 244 -18.41 5.64 -18.55
C THR A 244 -19.14 5.90 -17.24
N HIS A 245 -18.64 6.84 -16.45
CA HIS A 245 -19.25 7.22 -15.17
C HIS A 245 -20.65 7.81 -15.37
N LEU A 246 -20.83 8.70 -16.32
CA LEU A 246 -22.13 9.30 -16.67
C LEU A 246 -23.16 8.23 -17.03
N CYS A 247 -22.79 7.25 -17.88
CA CYS A 247 -23.68 6.14 -18.23
C CYS A 247 -24.13 5.36 -16.96
N HIS A 248 -23.21 5.08 -16.06
CA HIS A 248 -23.55 4.41 -14.79
C HIS A 248 -24.46 5.25 -13.91
N GLN A 249 -24.20 6.54 -13.76
CA GLN A 249 -25.05 7.44 -12.96
C GLN A 249 -26.44 7.59 -13.56
N PHE A 250 -26.53 7.68 -14.87
CA PHE A 250 -27.80 7.72 -15.58
C PHE A 250 -28.65 6.45 -15.34
N GLN A 251 -28.04 5.28 -15.43
CA GLN A 251 -28.73 4.02 -15.15
C GLN A 251 -29.20 3.96 -13.68
N ARG A 252 -28.37 4.39 -12.73
CA ARG A 252 -28.74 4.44 -11.31
C ARG A 252 -29.89 5.40 -11.05
N ALA A 253 -29.83 6.60 -11.61
CA ALA A 253 -30.88 7.59 -11.48
C ALA A 253 -32.21 7.08 -12.03
N THR A 254 -32.19 6.44 -13.20
CA THR A 254 -33.39 5.86 -13.83
C THR A 254 -33.98 4.73 -12.98
N GLN A 255 -33.16 3.85 -12.41
CA GLN A 255 -33.60 2.74 -11.57
C GLN A 255 -34.07 3.21 -10.19
N GLY A 256 -33.37 4.17 -9.61
CA GLY A 256 -33.65 4.74 -8.28
C GLY A 256 -34.70 5.84 -8.28
N GLN A 257 -35.20 6.29 -9.44
CA GLN A 257 -36.07 7.44 -9.59
C GLN A 257 -35.52 8.70 -8.88
N THR A 258 -34.19 8.89 -8.99
CA THR A 258 -33.51 10.06 -8.41
C THR A 258 -33.11 11.04 -9.50
N ASP A 259 -32.93 12.30 -9.12
CA ASP A 259 -32.48 13.33 -10.05
C ASP A 259 -31.00 13.16 -10.43
N LEU A 260 -30.70 13.42 -11.69
CA LEU A 260 -29.34 13.54 -12.19
C LEU A 260 -29.22 14.80 -13.02
N ALA A 261 -28.38 15.72 -12.60
CA ALA A 261 -28.10 16.93 -13.38
C ALA A 261 -26.66 16.89 -13.91
N LEU A 262 -26.46 17.53 -15.05
CA LEU A 262 -25.14 17.74 -15.64
C LEU A 262 -25.09 19.09 -16.35
N PHE A 263 -23.91 19.67 -16.43
CA PHE A 263 -23.65 20.80 -17.30
C PHE A 263 -22.26 20.71 -17.94
N VAL A 264 -22.16 21.26 -19.15
CA VAL A 264 -20.89 21.45 -19.85
C VAL A 264 -20.52 22.92 -19.74
N LEU A 265 -19.26 23.18 -19.45
CA LEU A 265 -18.66 24.51 -19.39
C LEU A 265 -17.62 24.62 -20.48
N ASP A 266 -17.66 25.71 -21.24
CA ASP A 266 -16.66 26.10 -22.22
C ASP A 266 -16.06 27.46 -21.84
N LEU A 267 -14.75 27.66 -22.06
CA LEU A 267 -14.08 28.91 -21.72
C LEU A 267 -14.12 29.88 -22.92
N ASP A 268 -14.93 30.92 -22.79
CA ASP A 268 -15.05 31.96 -23.79
C ASP A 268 -13.70 32.60 -24.12
N PHE A 269 -13.39 32.73 -25.40
CA PHE A 269 -12.19 33.35 -25.91
C PHE A 269 -10.86 32.70 -25.47
N PHE A 270 -10.87 31.43 -25.09
CA PHE A 270 -9.65 30.74 -24.62
C PHE A 270 -8.54 30.71 -25.68
N LYS A 271 -8.90 30.56 -26.96
CA LYS A 271 -7.94 30.68 -28.07
C LYS A 271 -7.24 32.02 -28.06
N ARG A 272 -7.94 33.12 -27.81
CA ARG A 272 -7.35 34.46 -27.74
C ARG A 272 -6.34 34.59 -26.59
N VAL A 273 -6.59 33.94 -25.48
CA VAL A 273 -5.61 33.85 -24.35
C VAL A 273 -4.33 33.16 -24.83
N ASN A 274 -4.46 32.03 -25.52
CA ASN A 274 -3.31 31.31 -26.06
C ASN A 274 -2.54 32.15 -27.10
N ASP A 275 -3.25 32.78 -28.02
CA ASP A 275 -2.65 33.59 -29.09
C ASP A 275 -1.93 34.84 -28.55
N THR A 276 -2.44 35.41 -27.45
CA THR A 276 -1.89 36.64 -26.85
C THR A 276 -0.76 36.38 -25.86
N TYR A 277 -0.91 35.36 -25.01
CA TYR A 277 -0.02 35.12 -23.85
C TYR A 277 0.73 33.79 -23.92
N GLY A 278 0.51 33.03 -25.00
CA GLY A 278 1.14 31.73 -25.20
C GLY A 278 0.44 30.58 -24.49
N HIS A 279 0.70 29.36 -24.96
CA HIS A 279 0.08 28.13 -24.42
C HIS A 279 0.34 27.88 -22.92
N ALA A 280 1.50 28.35 -22.42
CA ALA A 280 1.81 28.21 -20.98
C ALA A 280 0.84 29.01 -20.10
N ALA A 281 0.39 30.18 -20.56
CA ALA A 281 -0.63 30.97 -19.86
C ALA A 281 -2.00 30.29 -19.93
N GLY A 282 -2.39 29.79 -21.10
CA GLY A 282 -3.62 28.99 -21.25
C GLY A 282 -3.65 27.76 -20.35
N ASP A 283 -2.54 27.03 -20.27
CA ASP A 283 -2.39 25.90 -19.34
C ASP A 283 -2.61 26.29 -17.87
N GLN A 284 -2.12 27.48 -17.45
CA GLN A 284 -2.38 27.99 -16.11
C GLN A 284 -3.84 28.31 -15.88
N VAL A 285 -4.52 28.90 -16.86
CA VAL A 285 -5.97 29.17 -16.80
C VAL A 285 -6.73 27.86 -16.62
N LEU A 286 -6.45 26.83 -17.44
CA LEU A 286 -7.09 25.53 -17.34
C LEU A 286 -6.87 24.88 -15.95
N ARG A 287 -5.65 24.95 -15.40
CA ARG A 287 -5.36 24.46 -14.05
C ARG A 287 -6.11 25.22 -12.95
N ARG A 288 -6.27 26.52 -13.09
CA ARG A 288 -7.03 27.35 -12.12
C ARG A 288 -8.51 27.03 -12.16
N VAL A 289 -9.08 26.94 -13.37
CA VAL A 289 -10.49 26.55 -13.57
C VAL A 289 -10.75 25.16 -13.00
N ALA A 290 -9.88 24.19 -13.27
CA ALA A 290 -9.99 22.85 -12.72
C ALA A 290 -10.02 22.83 -11.18
N LYS A 291 -9.12 23.57 -10.52
CA LYS A 291 -9.09 23.71 -9.05
C LYS A 291 -10.36 24.37 -8.51
N LEU A 292 -10.86 25.39 -9.20
CA LEU A 292 -12.09 26.06 -8.83
C LEU A 292 -13.29 25.10 -8.91
N LEU A 293 -13.41 24.35 -9.98
CA LEU A 293 -14.48 23.36 -10.16
C LEU A 293 -14.44 22.31 -9.05
N GLN A 294 -13.25 21.76 -8.72
CA GLN A 294 -13.10 20.83 -7.61
C GLN A 294 -13.46 21.41 -6.25
N HIS A 295 -13.25 22.71 -6.03
CA HIS A 295 -13.57 23.37 -4.78
C HIS A 295 -15.08 23.65 -4.61
N VAL A 296 -15.78 23.88 -5.72
CA VAL A 296 -17.21 24.23 -5.73
C VAL A 296 -18.10 23.00 -5.70
N THR A 297 -17.61 21.85 -6.15
CA THR A 297 -18.33 20.58 -6.22
C THR A 297 -18.13 19.74 -4.96
N ARG A 298 -19.07 18.82 -4.70
CA ARG A 298 -19.03 17.88 -3.57
C ARG A 298 -18.16 16.66 -3.93
N ALA A 299 -17.80 15.87 -2.94
CA ALA A 299 -17.09 14.61 -3.15
C ALA A 299 -17.89 13.56 -3.96
N SER A 300 -19.22 13.65 -3.94
CA SER A 300 -20.12 12.83 -4.74
C SER A 300 -20.22 13.26 -6.21
N ASP A 301 -19.84 14.50 -6.51
CA ASP A 301 -19.95 15.07 -7.84
C ASP A 301 -18.72 14.70 -8.68
N MET A 302 -18.88 14.58 -9.98
CA MET A 302 -17.78 14.30 -10.88
C MET A 302 -17.46 15.53 -11.73
N VAL A 303 -16.18 15.88 -11.79
CA VAL A 303 -15.66 16.94 -12.65
C VAL A 303 -14.64 16.33 -13.61
N ALA A 304 -14.79 16.59 -14.89
CA ALA A 304 -13.91 16.09 -15.93
C ALA A 304 -13.51 17.19 -16.93
N ARG A 305 -12.31 17.08 -17.49
CA ARG A 305 -11.94 17.80 -18.69
C ARG A 305 -12.44 17.02 -19.91
N PHE A 306 -13.38 17.61 -20.63
CA PHE A 306 -14.09 16.92 -21.72
C PHE A 306 -13.45 17.15 -23.08
N GLY A 307 -12.87 18.33 -23.28
CA GLY A 307 -12.16 18.75 -24.49
C GLY A 307 -10.99 19.65 -24.18
N GLY A 308 -10.53 20.42 -25.14
CA GLY A 308 -9.41 21.36 -24.99
C GLY A 308 -9.65 22.39 -23.88
N GLU A 309 -10.76 23.10 -23.96
CA GLU A 309 -11.23 24.14 -23.05
C GLU A 309 -12.60 23.83 -22.44
N GLU A 310 -13.09 22.59 -22.67
CA GLU A 310 -14.40 22.12 -22.21
C GLU A 310 -14.29 21.28 -20.93
N PHE A 311 -15.22 21.52 -20.01
CA PHE A 311 -15.34 20.77 -18.77
C PHE A 311 -16.76 20.23 -18.60
N LEU A 312 -16.88 19.00 -18.10
CA LEU A 312 -18.14 18.35 -17.76
C LEU A 312 -18.26 18.24 -16.25
N VAL A 313 -19.41 18.65 -15.70
CA VAL A 313 -19.76 18.44 -14.30
C VAL A 313 -21.02 17.57 -14.24
N VAL A 314 -20.98 16.50 -13.45
CA VAL A 314 -22.10 15.59 -13.22
C VAL A 314 -22.45 15.62 -11.74
N LEU A 315 -23.70 15.86 -11.45
CA LEU A 315 -24.27 16.08 -10.11
C LEU A 315 -25.33 15.02 -9.82
N PRO A 316 -24.97 13.91 -9.18
CA PRO A 316 -25.95 12.94 -8.73
C PRO A 316 -26.87 13.54 -7.63
N ASP A 317 -28.13 13.09 -7.61
CA ASP A 317 -29.14 13.51 -6.64
C ASP A 317 -29.32 15.04 -6.57
N ALA A 318 -29.24 15.71 -7.72
CA ALA A 318 -29.37 17.16 -7.84
C ALA A 318 -30.49 17.53 -8.84
N SER A 319 -31.40 18.40 -8.42
CA SER A 319 -32.41 18.98 -9.28
C SER A 319 -31.83 19.99 -10.28
N ALA A 320 -32.55 20.30 -11.32
CA ALA A 320 -32.17 21.32 -12.31
C ALA A 320 -31.91 22.70 -11.66
N GLU A 321 -32.66 23.07 -10.61
CA GLU A 321 -32.47 24.30 -9.89
C GLU A 321 -31.14 24.33 -9.12
N ILE A 322 -30.77 23.23 -8.43
CA ILE A 322 -29.48 23.09 -7.76
C ILE A 322 -28.33 23.19 -8.73
N ALA A 323 -28.44 22.50 -9.87
CA ALA A 323 -27.44 22.52 -10.92
C ALA A 323 -27.27 23.94 -11.53
N GLY A 324 -28.38 24.66 -11.76
CA GLY A 324 -28.35 26.05 -12.23
C GLY A 324 -27.62 26.97 -11.26
N ASN A 325 -27.92 26.88 -9.97
CA ASN A 325 -27.25 27.68 -8.93
C ASN A 325 -25.74 27.40 -8.85
N ILE A 326 -25.34 26.14 -9.01
CA ILE A 326 -23.90 25.75 -9.04
C ILE A 326 -23.24 26.30 -10.30
N ALA A 327 -23.87 26.17 -11.46
CA ALA A 327 -23.34 26.69 -12.73
C ALA A 327 -23.15 28.21 -12.71
N GLU A 328 -24.14 28.98 -12.22
CA GLU A 328 -24.04 30.44 -12.08
C GLU A 328 -22.91 30.85 -11.12
N ARG A 329 -22.77 30.16 -9.99
CA ARG A 329 -21.68 30.37 -9.06
C ARG A 329 -20.34 30.11 -9.71
N VAL A 330 -20.18 29.02 -10.47
CA VAL A 330 -18.97 28.70 -11.22
C VAL A 330 -18.64 29.81 -12.21
N CYS A 331 -19.62 30.23 -13.06
CA CYS A 331 -19.43 31.31 -14.02
C CYS A 331 -18.97 32.62 -13.35
N THR A 332 -19.59 32.98 -12.22
CA THR A 332 -19.23 34.18 -11.46
C THR A 332 -17.81 34.12 -10.91
N MET A 333 -17.38 32.95 -10.44
CA MET A 333 -16.03 32.76 -9.90
C MET A 333 -14.96 32.74 -11.01
N ILE A 334 -15.25 32.11 -12.15
CA ILE A 334 -14.33 32.09 -13.31
C ILE A 334 -14.09 33.49 -13.86
N ARG A 335 -15.14 34.35 -13.93
CA ARG A 335 -14.99 35.73 -14.38
C ARG A 335 -14.06 36.59 -13.47
N ARG A 336 -13.75 36.13 -12.28
CA ARG A 336 -12.87 36.81 -11.31
C ARG A 336 -11.45 36.24 -11.29
N LEU A 337 -11.17 35.19 -12.07
CA LEU A 337 -9.84 34.60 -12.23
C LEU A 337 -8.93 35.45 -13.12
#